data_5fc2d42ae048de27c975e5ecf48e7160
#
_entry.id   5fc2d42ae048de27c975e5ecf48e7160
#
_cell.length_a   1.000
_cell.length_b   1.000
_cell.length_c   1.000
_cell.angle_alpha   90.00
_cell.angle_beta   90.00
_cell.angle_gamma   90.00
#
_symmetry.space_group_name_H-M   'P 1'
#
loop_
_entity.id
_entity.type
_entity.pdbx_description
1 polymer ?
#
loop_
_entity_poly.entity_id
_entity_poly.type
_entity_poly.pdbx_seq_one_letter_code
_entity_poly.pdbx_strand_id
1 'polypeptide(L)'
;DRLKEIFSDKNLQMISFTITEKGYALKGVDGNYFPFIQKDIDNGPEKPVSAMAVVCALLYERFQAGKAPLAVVSMDNCSHNGEKLRNSILTMAKEWEKKGYVTGEFVNYISDEDQVSFPWSMIDKITPRPAESVCRSLEELGIEDIAPVITSKNTYIAPFVNAEGPQYLVIEDHFPNGRPALEKAGVYMTDRDTVNKVERMKVTTCLNPLHTALAVYGCVLGYTLIADEMKDEELNRLVHEIGPVEGMPVVTDPGILSPEAFVDEVINVRIPNPFMPDTPQRIATDTSQKVGIRYGETIKAYVAQYGDAKKLKAIPLAIAGWCRYLLGVDDKGEKFELSSDPMLAELTAALKDVKFGEKESYTGQLKSILSNENIFGIDLYKAGIGEKIEELFVKEIAGPGAVRKTLKENLTD
;
A
#
# COMPACT_ATOMS: atom_id res chain seq x y z
N ASP A 1 -17.28 -24.75 -17.62
CA ASP A 1 -16.97 -25.24 -18.99
C ASP A 1 -16.20 -24.19 -19.80
N ARG A 2 -16.69 -22.94 -19.94
CA ARG A 2 -15.99 -21.91 -20.75
C ARG A 2 -14.58 -21.58 -20.29
N LEU A 3 -14.33 -21.49 -18.97
CA LEU A 3 -13.00 -21.23 -18.45
C LEU A 3 -12.04 -22.40 -18.75
N LYS A 4 -12.50 -23.65 -18.66
CA LYS A 4 -11.69 -24.82 -19.02
C LYS A 4 -11.30 -24.82 -20.50
N GLU A 5 -12.25 -24.47 -21.37
CA GLU A 5 -12.01 -24.31 -22.81
C GLU A 5 -10.93 -23.24 -23.08
N ILE A 6 -11.04 -22.07 -22.44
CA ILE A 6 -10.06 -20.99 -22.56
C ILE A 6 -8.68 -21.43 -22.10
N PHE A 7 -8.58 -22.05 -20.92
CA PHE A 7 -7.28 -22.48 -20.37
C PHE A 7 -6.65 -23.65 -21.15
N SER A 8 -7.45 -24.46 -21.82
CA SER A 8 -6.95 -25.55 -22.69
C SER A 8 -6.45 -25.04 -24.04
N ASP A 9 -6.78 -23.81 -24.43
CA ASP A 9 -6.29 -23.24 -25.70
C ASP A 9 -4.80 -22.89 -25.58
N LYS A 10 -3.98 -23.52 -26.44
CA LYS A 10 -2.53 -23.29 -26.50
C LYS A 10 -2.17 -21.84 -26.85
N ASN A 11 -3.06 -21.08 -27.49
CA ASN A 11 -2.84 -19.71 -27.89
C ASN A 11 -3.09 -18.71 -26.73
N LEU A 12 -3.62 -19.16 -25.60
CA LEU A 12 -3.76 -18.29 -24.41
C LEU A 12 -2.36 -17.90 -23.92
N GLN A 13 -2.06 -16.62 -23.95
CA GLN A 13 -0.74 -16.09 -23.61
C GLN A 13 -0.63 -15.65 -22.15
N MET A 14 -1.68 -15.02 -21.64
CA MET A 14 -1.71 -14.53 -20.25
C MET A 14 -3.13 -14.51 -19.69
N ILE A 15 -3.22 -14.56 -18.38
CA ILE A 15 -4.41 -14.21 -17.61
C ILE A 15 -4.05 -13.11 -16.60
N SER A 16 -4.98 -12.25 -16.30
CA SER A 16 -4.79 -11.20 -15.29
C SER A 16 -6.04 -11.07 -14.42
N PHE A 17 -5.85 -10.63 -13.19
CA PHE A 17 -6.95 -10.38 -12.26
C PHE A 17 -6.56 -9.38 -11.19
N THR A 18 -7.60 -8.78 -10.60
CA THR A 18 -7.53 -7.88 -9.45
C THR A 18 -8.50 -8.40 -8.40
N ILE A 19 -7.97 -8.88 -7.27
CA ILE A 19 -8.76 -9.53 -6.20
C ILE A 19 -8.46 -8.95 -4.82
N THR A 20 -7.67 -7.88 -4.76
CA THR A 20 -7.08 -7.28 -3.57
C THR A 20 -6.06 -8.18 -2.85
N GLU A 21 -5.18 -7.60 -2.04
CA GLU A 21 -4.13 -8.35 -1.35
C GLU A 21 -4.67 -9.52 -0.50
N LYS A 22 -5.85 -9.34 0.11
CA LYS A 22 -6.49 -10.39 0.92
C LYS A 22 -6.88 -11.63 0.10
N GLY A 23 -7.10 -11.48 -1.21
CA GLY A 23 -7.46 -12.58 -2.10
C GLY A 23 -6.37 -13.62 -2.30
N TYR A 24 -5.10 -13.26 -2.04
CA TYR A 24 -3.96 -14.18 -2.10
C TYR A 24 -3.74 -14.97 -0.82
N ALA A 25 -4.28 -14.52 0.31
CA ALA A 25 -4.05 -15.14 1.60
C ALA A 25 -4.77 -16.49 1.70
N LEU A 26 -4.02 -17.54 2.02
CA LEU A 26 -4.56 -18.89 2.27
C LEU A 26 -4.75 -19.17 3.76
N LYS A 27 -4.04 -18.43 4.63
CA LYS A 27 -3.99 -18.65 6.08
C LYS A 27 -4.30 -17.37 6.83
N GLY A 28 -4.87 -17.52 8.01
CA GLY A 28 -5.04 -16.45 8.98
C GLY A 28 -3.74 -16.13 9.73
N VAL A 29 -3.80 -15.13 10.59
CA VAL A 29 -2.67 -14.70 11.46
C VAL A 29 -2.24 -15.79 12.45
N ASP A 30 -3.11 -16.74 12.74
CA ASP A 30 -2.87 -17.93 13.57
C ASP A 30 -2.09 -19.03 12.83
N GLY A 31 -1.77 -18.83 11.55
CA GLY A 31 -1.08 -19.80 10.69
C GLY A 31 -1.95 -20.94 10.15
N ASN A 32 -3.23 -21.00 10.52
CA ASN A 32 -4.15 -22.00 10.04
C ASN A 32 -4.75 -21.61 8.69
N TYR A 33 -5.07 -22.58 7.84
CA TYR A 33 -5.83 -22.33 6.61
C TYR A 33 -7.21 -21.77 6.94
N PHE A 34 -7.68 -20.81 6.14
CA PHE A 34 -9.07 -20.39 6.22
C PHE A 34 -10.00 -21.58 5.96
N PRO A 35 -11.19 -21.67 6.62
CA PRO A 35 -12.08 -22.82 6.47
C PRO A 35 -12.47 -23.14 5.02
N PHE A 36 -12.64 -22.11 4.18
CA PHE A 36 -12.96 -22.29 2.76
C PHE A 36 -11.76 -22.78 1.96
N ILE A 37 -10.53 -22.39 2.33
CA ILE A 37 -9.28 -22.90 1.73
C ILE A 37 -9.06 -24.37 2.14
N GLN A 38 -9.26 -24.69 3.42
CA GLN A 38 -9.15 -26.08 3.88
C GLN A 38 -10.12 -26.97 3.13
N LYS A 39 -11.35 -26.50 2.87
CA LYS A 39 -12.34 -27.21 2.08
C LYS A 39 -11.88 -27.44 0.63
N ASP A 40 -11.26 -26.45 0.00
CA ASP A 40 -10.69 -26.59 -1.35
C ASP A 40 -9.52 -27.56 -1.39
N ILE A 41 -8.68 -27.59 -0.35
CA ILE A 41 -7.61 -28.57 -0.17
C ILE A 41 -8.21 -29.99 -0.06
N ASP A 42 -9.28 -30.15 0.70
CA ASP A 42 -9.90 -31.45 0.96
C ASP A 42 -10.68 -31.99 -0.24
N ASN A 43 -11.28 -31.13 -1.05
CA ASN A 43 -12.09 -31.51 -2.21
C ASN A 43 -11.28 -31.67 -3.51
N GLY A 44 -10.05 -31.16 -3.57
CA GLY A 44 -9.23 -31.22 -4.79
C GLY A 44 -9.71 -30.27 -5.91
N PRO A 45 -9.20 -30.45 -7.14
CA PRO A 45 -9.41 -29.50 -8.25
C PRO A 45 -10.80 -29.55 -8.90
N GLU A 46 -11.67 -30.49 -8.55
CA GLU A 46 -12.96 -30.67 -9.26
C GLU A 46 -13.98 -29.56 -8.96
N LYS A 47 -14.03 -29.05 -7.72
CA LYS A 47 -15.03 -28.07 -7.27
C LYS A 47 -14.40 -26.98 -6.39
N PRO A 48 -13.41 -26.24 -6.89
CA PRO A 48 -12.77 -25.19 -6.14
C PRO A 48 -13.73 -24.00 -5.93
N VAL A 49 -13.59 -23.31 -4.79
CA VAL A 49 -14.44 -22.16 -4.42
C VAL A 49 -13.61 -20.88 -4.32
N SER A 50 -12.42 -20.95 -3.72
CA SER A 50 -11.54 -19.78 -3.58
C SER A 50 -10.88 -19.41 -4.90
N ALA A 51 -10.57 -18.13 -5.09
CA ALA A 51 -9.95 -17.63 -6.31
C ALA A 51 -8.64 -18.39 -6.63
N MET A 52 -7.78 -18.61 -5.63
CA MET A 52 -6.50 -19.30 -5.82
C MET A 52 -6.68 -20.77 -6.18
N ALA A 53 -7.65 -21.45 -5.57
CA ALA A 53 -7.96 -22.84 -5.93
C ALA A 53 -8.57 -22.93 -7.34
N VAL A 54 -9.42 -21.99 -7.74
CA VAL A 54 -9.99 -21.94 -9.10
C VAL A 54 -8.87 -21.77 -10.14
N VAL A 55 -7.95 -20.82 -9.92
CA VAL A 55 -6.82 -20.60 -10.85
C VAL A 55 -5.92 -21.83 -10.89
N CYS A 56 -5.61 -22.45 -9.74
CA CYS A 56 -4.81 -23.67 -9.67
C CYS A 56 -5.47 -24.83 -10.42
N ALA A 57 -6.79 -25.02 -10.29
CA ALA A 57 -7.54 -26.04 -11.00
C ALA A 57 -7.55 -25.81 -12.53
N LEU A 58 -7.67 -24.56 -12.97
CA LEU A 58 -7.60 -24.21 -14.39
C LEU A 58 -6.19 -24.40 -14.96
N LEU A 59 -5.14 -24.15 -14.19
CA LEU A 59 -3.77 -24.50 -14.57
C LEU A 59 -3.58 -26.03 -14.67
N TYR A 60 -4.27 -26.81 -13.82
CA TYR A 60 -4.25 -28.27 -13.92
C TYR A 60 -4.95 -28.77 -15.19
N GLU A 61 -6.09 -28.17 -15.57
CA GLU A 61 -6.74 -28.45 -16.88
C GLU A 61 -5.76 -28.15 -18.05
N ARG A 62 -5.05 -27.02 -18.00
CA ARG A 62 -4.05 -26.66 -19.01
C ARG A 62 -2.88 -27.66 -19.05
N PHE A 63 -2.41 -28.09 -17.90
CA PHE A 63 -1.39 -29.13 -17.79
C PHE A 63 -1.84 -30.45 -18.48
N GLN A 64 -3.08 -30.89 -18.21
CA GLN A 64 -3.64 -32.06 -18.83
C GLN A 64 -3.87 -31.92 -20.34
N ALA A 65 -4.16 -30.68 -20.79
CA ALA A 65 -4.38 -30.37 -22.21
C ALA A 65 -3.07 -30.25 -23.04
N GLY A 66 -1.90 -30.48 -22.44
CA GLY A 66 -0.64 -30.51 -23.18
C GLY A 66 0.46 -29.57 -22.67
N LYS A 67 0.34 -29.02 -21.47
CA LYS A 67 1.37 -28.23 -20.77
C LYS A 67 1.80 -26.96 -21.53
N ALA A 68 0.91 -26.31 -22.29
CA ALA A 68 1.24 -25.09 -22.99
C ALA A 68 1.63 -23.98 -21.98
N PRO A 69 2.69 -23.20 -22.23
CA PRO A 69 3.13 -22.15 -21.29
C PRO A 69 2.09 -21.05 -21.10
N LEU A 70 2.12 -20.35 -19.95
CA LEU A 70 1.18 -19.28 -19.59
C LEU A 70 1.80 -18.29 -18.62
N ALA A 71 1.50 -17.00 -18.77
CA ALA A 71 1.76 -15.98 -17.75
C ALA A 71 0.50 -15.74 -16.90
N VAL A 72 0.66 -15.73 -15.59
CA VAL A 72 -0.40 -15.47 -14.59
C VAL A 72 -0.06 -14.17 -13.87
N VAL A 73 -0.77 -13.09 -14.19
CA VAL A 73 -0.39 -11.73 -13.81
C VAL A 73 -1.34 -11.16 -12.77
N SER A 74 -0.83 -10.82 -11.60
CA SER A 74 -1.56 -10.01 -10.64
C SER A 74 -1.57 -8.54 -11.07
N MET A 75 -2.73 -7.90 -11.03
CA MET A 75 -2.92 -6.47 -11.24
C MET A 75 -3.34 -5.77 -9.94
N ASP A 76 -2.97 -6.33 -8.80
CA ASP A 76 -3.23 -5.75 -7.49
C ASP A 76 -2.08 -4.86 -7.02
N ASN A 77 -2.43 -3.70 -6.47
CA ASN A 77 -1.46 -2.77 -5.88
C ASN A 77 -1.03 -3.27 -4.49
N CYS A 78 -0.20 -4.29 -4.48
CA CYS A 78 0.44 -4.80 -3.26
C CYS A 78 1.87 -5.25 -3.56
N SER A 79 2.72 -5.14 -2.54
CA SER A 79 4.15 -5.44 -2.67
C SER A 79 4.39 -6.88 -3.09
N HIS A 80 5.29 -7.07 -4.06
CA HIS A 80 5.68 -8.38 -4.59
C HIS A 80 4.48 -9.25 -5.00
N ASN A 81 3.53 -8.65 -5.69
CA ASN A 81 2.24 -9.30 -6.01
C ASN A 81 2.40 -10.61 -6.79
N GLY A 82 3.32 -10.68 -7.75
CA GLY A 82 3.61 -11.91 -8.50
C GLY A 82 4.15 -13.03 -7.62
N GLU A 83 4.99 -12.70 -6.62
CA GLU A 83 5.49 -13.69 -5.65
C GLU A 83 4.37 -14.21 -4.73
N LYS A 84 3.52 -13.30 -4.23
CA LYS A 84 2.35 -13.69 -3.42
C LYS A 84 1.43 -14.63 -4.18
N LEU A 85 1.13 -14.28 -5.42
CA LEU A 85 0.31 -15.09 -6.31
C LEU A 85 0.94 -16.48 -6.53
N ARG A 86 2.22 -16.52 -6.92
CA ARG A 86 2.98 -17.75 -7.13
C ARG A 86 2.96 -18.66 -5.89
N ASN A 87 3.25 -18.09 -4.73
CA ASN A 87 3.29 -18.83 -3.48
C ASN A 87 1.93 -19.44 -3.12
N SER A 88 0.84 -18.72 -3.37
CA SER A 88 -0.51 -19.19 -3.10
C SER A 88 -0.91 -20.34 -4.03
N ILE A 89 -0.65 -20.21 -5.34
CA ILE A 89 -0.93 -21.27 -6.33
C ILE A 89 -0.09 -22.50 -6.04
N LEU A 90 1.22 -22.34 -5.81
CA LEU A 90 2.12 -23.46 -5.49
C LEU A 90 1.75 -24.16 -4.18
N THR A 91 1.33 -23.42 -3.18
CA THR A 91 0.87 -24.00 -1.91
C THR A 91 -0.36 -24.86 -2.14
N MET A 92 -1.35 -24.37 -2.88
CA MET A 92 -2.56 -25.14 -3.21
C MET A 92 -2.22 -26.42 -3.98
N ALA A 93 -1.36 -26.33 -5.00
CA ALA A 93 -0.96 -27.48 -5.80
C ALA A 93 -0.21 -28.53 -4.96
N LYS A 94 0.69 -28.12 -4.08
CA LYS A 94 1.42 -29.03 -3.17
C LYS A 94 0.48 -29.72 -2.17
N GLU A 95 -0.52 -29.02 -1.65
CA GLU A 95 -1.52 -29.66 -0.78
C GLU A 95 -2.36 -30.69 -1.55
N TRP A 96 -2.73 -30.41 -2.79
CA TRP A 96 -3.40 -31.38 -3.65
C TRP A 96 -2.51 -32.57 -4.04
N GLU A 97 -1.21 -32.36 -4.26
CA GLU A 97 -0.24 -33.44 -4.48
C GLU A 97 -0.16 -34.37 -3.28
N LYS A 98 -0.02 -33.83 -2.05
CA LYS A 98 0.00 -34.61 -0.81
C LYS A 98 -1.23 -35.51 -0.64
N LYS A 99 -2.38 -35.06 -1.14
CA LYS A 99 -3.65 -35.82 -1.10
C LYS A 99 -3.83 -36.74 -2.30
N GLY A 100 -2.92 -36.71 -3.26
CA GLY A 100 -2.98 -37.58 -4.46
C GLY A 100 -3.96 -37.09 -5.53
N TYR A 101 -4.45 -35.85 -5.48
CA TYR A 101 -5.33 -35.30 -6.50
C TYR A 101 -4.59 -34.87 -7.75
N VAL A 102 -3.34 -34.45 -7.62
CA VAL A 102 -2.48 -34.06 -8.74
C VAL A 102 -1.12 -34.74 -8.61
N THR A 103 -0.36 -34.75 -9.69
CA THR A 103 0.98 -35.39 -9.73
C THR A 103 2.08 -34.37 -9.45
N GLY A 104 3.27 -34.83 -9.03
CA GLY A 104 4.47 -34.00 -8.90
C GLY A 104 4.89 -33.32 -10.20
N GLU A 105 4.57 -33.92 -11.37
CA GLU A 105 4.82 -33.29 -12.65
C GLU A 105 4.02 -31.98 -12.84
N PHE A 106 2.79 -31.91 -12.32
CA PHE A 106 2.00 -30.68 -12.33
C PHE A 106 2.64 -29.62 -11.43
N VAL A 107 3.08 -29.99 -10.24
CA VAL A 107 3.79 -29.07 -9.34
C VAL A 107 5.07 -28.56 -10.01
N ASN A 108 5.82 -29.41 -10.70
CA ASN A 108 7.00 -29.01 -11.45
C ASN A 108 6.65 -28.05 -12.58
N TYR A 109 5.58 -28.32 -13.35
CA TYR A 109 5.12 -27.45 -14.43
C TYR A 109 4.82 -26.03 -13.95
N ILE A 110 4.12 -25.86 -12.83
CA ILE A 110 3.81 -24.52 -12.30
C ILE A 110 4.96 -23.90 -11.50
N SER A 111 5.98 -24.67 -11.13
CA SER A 111 7.18 -24.17 -10.45
C SER A 111 8.22 -23.63 -11.42
N ASP A 112 8.21 -24.12 -12.64
CA ASP A 112 9.11 -23.72 -13.72
C ASP A 112 8.60 -22.44 -14.38
N GLU A 113 9.29 -21.33 -14.17
CA GLU A 113 8.89 -20.00 -14.69
C GLU A 113 8.95 -19.92 -16.22
N ASP A 114 9.66 -20.86 -16.91
CA ASP A 114 9.64 -21.00 -18.35
C ASP A 114 8.38 -21.71 -18.87
N GLN A 115 7.61 -22.31 -17.98
CA GLN A 115 6.31 -22.93 -18.27
C GLN A 115 5.15 -22.07 -17.76
N VAL A 116 5.16 -21.73 -16.47
CA VAL A 116 4.14 -20.86 -15.87
C VAL A 116 4.84 -19.74 -15.12
N SER A 117 4.84 -18.56 -15.73
CA SER A 117 5.42 -17.38 -15.12
C SER A 117 4.40 -16.62 -14.26
N PHE A 118 4.91 -15.91 -13.26
CA PHE A 118 4.14 -15.02 -12.39
C PHE A 118 4.79 -13.64 -12.41
N PRO A 119 4.67 -12.91 -13.53
CA PRO A 119 5.29 -11.60 -13.68
C PRO A 119 4.90 -10.67 -12.54
N TRP A 120 5.88 -10.00 -11.96
CA TRP A 120 5.61 -8.94 -10.99
C TRP A 120 5.05 -7.72 -11.70
N SER A 121 4.16 -7.01 -11.07
CA SER A 121 3.67 -5.75 -11.59
C SER A 121 3.62 -4.68 -10.51
N MET A 122 3.88 -3.45 -10.90
CA MET A 122 3.63 -2.25 -10.12
C MET A 122 2.49 -1.49 -10.78
N ILE A 123 1.43 -1.28 -10.02
CA ILE A 123 0.24 -0.57 -10.46
C ILE A 123 0.08 0.66 -9.58
N ASP A 124 -0.12 1.79 -10.22
CA ASP A 124 -0.41 3.02 -9.52
C ASP A 124 -1.52 3.78 -10.23
N LYS A 125 -2.74 3.51 -9.81
CA LYS A 125 -3.96 4.22 -10.19
C LYS A 125 -4.97 4.10 -9.06
N ILE A 126 -5.40 5.23 -8.54
CA ILE A 126 -6.43 5.26 -7.50
C ILE A 126 -7.80 5.16 -8.16
N THR A 127 -8.61 4.21 -7.69
CA THR A 127 -9.95 3.91 -8.21
C THR A 127 -10.94 3.74 -7.04
N PRO A 128 -11.32 4.82 -6.34
CA PRO A 128 -12.27 4.75 -5.24
C PRO A 128 -13.67 4.38 -5.75
N ARG A 129 -14.55 4.05 -4.82
CA ARG A 129 -15.97 3.91 -5.13
C ARG A 129 -16.50 5.23 -5.68
N PRO A 130 -17.47 5.19 -6.60
CA PRO A 130 -18.13 6.39 -7.12
C PRO A 130 -18.61 7.29 -5.97
N ALA A 131 -18.21 8.55 -6.01
CA ALA A 131 -18.70 9.57 -5.09
C ALA A 131 -20.01 10.14 -5.59
N GLU A 132 -20.93 10.48 -4.68
CA GLU A 132 -22.25 11.04 -5.04
C GLU A 132 -22.12 12.37 -5.80
N SER A 133 -21.12 13.19 -5.46
CA SER A 133 -20.83 14.43 -6.18
C SER A 133 -20.45 14.19 -7.63
N VAL A 134 -19.66 13.14 -7.90
CA VAL A 134 -19.27 12.75 -9.27
C VAL A 134 -20.49 12.20 -10.04
N CYS A 135 -21.32 11.36 -9.39
CA CYS A 135 -22.57 10.91 -9.98
C CYS A 135 -23.43 12.09 -10.46
N ARG A 136 -23.66 13.07 -9.60
CA ARG A 136 -24.45 14.26 -9.95
C ARG A 136 -23.87 15.03 -11.14
N SER A 137 -22.55 15.24 -11.13
CA SER A 137 -21.88 15.93 -12.24
C SER A 137 -22.02 15.17 -13.56
N LEU A 138 -21.99 13.83 -13.53
CA LEU A 138 -22.22 13.01 -14.73
C LEU A 138 -23.68 13.04 -15.20
N GLU A 139 -24.66 13.04 -14.29
CA GLU A 139 -26.09 13.22 -14.60
C GLU A 139 -26.35 14.57 -15.23
N GLU A 140 -25.74 15.65 -14.73
CA GLU A 140 -25.80 16.98 -15.30
C GLU A 140 -25.25 17.04 -16.74
N LEU A 141 -24.31 16.19 -17.08
CA LEU A 141 -23.74 15.99 -18.42
C LEU A 141 -24.62 15.08 -19.30
N GLY A 142 -25.75 14.59 -18.80
CA GLY A 142 -26.71 13.76 -19.54
C GLY A 142 -26.33 12.27 -19.58
N ILE A 143 -25.48 11.79 -18.70
CA ILE A 143 -25.18 10.36 -18.57
C ILE A 143 -26.23 9.73 -17.66
N GLU A 144 -27.00 8.78 -18.23
CA GLU A 144 -28.09 8.09 -17.55
C GLU A 144 -27.64 6.75 -16.95
N ASP A 145 -28.47 6.15 -16.08
CA ASP A 145 -28.29 4.80 -15.48
C ASP A 145 -26.99 4.60 -14.71
N ILE A 146 -26.48 5.63 -14.05
CA ILE A 146 -25.22 5.60 -13.30
C ILE A 146 -25.39 5.33 -11.79
N ALA A 147 -26.61 5.05 -11.34
CA ALA A 147 -26.86 4.70 -9.95
C ALA A 147 -26.27 3.32 -9.60
N PRO A 148 -25.59 3.19 -8.44
CA PRO A 148 -25.08 1.91 -7.99
C PRO A 148 -26.20 0.89 -7.74
N VAL A 149 -25.94 -0.38 -8.05
CA VAL A 149 -26.84 -1.49 -7.82
C VAL A 149 -26.35 -2.35 -6.67
N ILE A 150 -27.23 -2.60 -5.70
CA ILE A 150 -26.98 -3.58 -4.64
C ILE A 150 -27.66 -4.89 -5.04
N THR A 151 -26.85 -5.93 -5.22
CA THR A 151 -27.37 -7.26 -5.59
C THR A 151 -28.05 -7.96 -4.42
N SER A 152 -28.82 -9.03 -4.70
CA SER A 152 -29.42 -9.89 -3.67
C SER A 152 -28.41 -10.54 -2.71
N LYS A 153 -27.11 -10.55 -3.08
CA LYS A 153 -25.99 -11.02 -2.24
C LYS A 153 -25.30 -9.90 -1.47
N ASN A 154 -25.91 -8.71 -1.38
CA ASN A 154 -25.31 -7.50 -0.81
C ASN A 154 -23.99 -7.08 -1.47
N THR A 155 -23.80 -7.40 -2.75
CA THR A 155 -22.66 -6.95 -3.53
C THR A 155 -22.95 -5.60 -4.15
N TYR A 156 -22.06 -4.65 -3.98
CA TYR A 156 -22.13 -3.32 -4.60
C TYR A 156 -21.58 -3.39 -6.02
N ILE A 157 -22.37 -2.99 -7.00
CA ILE A 157 -21.97 -2.86 -8.40
C ILE A 157 -22.16 -1.41 -8.80
N ALA A 158 -21.07 -0.78 -9.26
CA ALA A 158 -21.12 0.56 -9.81
C ALA A 158 -21.01 0.52 -11.34
N PRO A 159 -21.80 1.33 -12.06
CA PRO A 159 -21.75 1.37 -13.52
C PRO A 159 -20.56 2.15 -14.08
N PHE A 160 -19.81 2.87 -13.23
CA PHE A 160 -18.60 3.58 -13.61
C PHE A 160 -17.54 3.47 -12.53
N VAL A 161 -16.30 3.78 -12.88
CA VAL A 161 -15.17 3.86 -11.99
C VAL A 161 -14.75 5.31 -11.80
N ASN A 162 -14.67 5.75 -10.55
CA ASN A 162 -14.13 7.05 -10.21
C ASN A 162 -12.59 6.94 -10.16
N ALA A 163 -11.93 7.05 -11.30
CA ALA A 163 -10.49 6.89 -11.43
C ALA A 163 -9.78 8.23 -11.60
N GLU A 164 -8.60 8.37 -10.98
CA GLU A 164 -7.73 9.51 -11.25
C GLU A 164 -7.20 9.53 -12.69
N GLY A 165 -6.73 10.69 -13.18
CA GLY A 165 -6.11 10.84 -14.50
C GLY A 165 -4.77 10.12 -14.61
N PRO A 166 -3.78 10.41 -13.73
CA PRO A 166 -2.49 9.75 -13.73
C PRO A 166 -2.61 8.22 -13.57
N GLN A 167 -1.75 7.50 -14.28
CA GLN A 167 -1.72 6.04 -14.20
C GLN A 167 -0.34 5.52 -14.57
N TYR A 168 0.12 4.54 -13.81
CA TYR A 168 1.36 3.83 -14.07
C TYR A 168 1.13 2.32 -13.99
N LEU A 169 1.59 1.60 -14.99
CA LEU A 169 1.61 0.15 -15.01
C LEU A 169 2.97 -0.30 -15.53
N VAL A 170 3.71 -0.97 -14.65
CA VAL A 170 5.00 -1.55 -14.95
C VAL A 170 4.89 -3.05 -14.73
N ILE A 171 5.27 -3.85 -15.71
CA ILE A 171 5.17 -5.31 -15.66
C ILE A 171 6.51 -5.94 -16.01
N GLU A 172 6.88 -6.98 -15.27
CA GLU A 172 8.01 -7.83 -15.61
C GLU A 172 7.76 -8.52 -16.95
N ASP A 173 8.69 -8.34 -17.90
CA ASP A 173 8.57 -8.92 -19.25
C ASP A 173 9.02 -10.39 -19.30
N HIS A 174 8.30 -11.24 -18.57
CA HIS A 174 8.52 -12.68 -18.55
C HIS A 174 7.26 -13.45 -18.94
N PHE A 175 7.07 -13.67 -20.23
CA PHE A 175 5.87 -14.27 -20.83
C PHE A 175 6.26 -15.46 -21.70
N PRO A 176 6.28 -16.70 -21.16
CA PRO A 176 6.82 -17.88 -21.84
C PRO A 176 6.01 -18.32 -23.09
N ASN A 177 4.76 -17.85 -23.22
CA ASN A 177 3.92 -18.06 -24.42
C ASN A 177 3.72 -16.77 -25.25
N GLY A 178 4.60 -15.80 -25.09
CA GLY A 178 4.41 -14.45 -25.67
C GLY A 178 3.30 -13.67 -24.95
N ARG A 179 3.08 -12.44 -25.39
CA ARG A 179 2.11 -11.50 -24.83
C ARG A 179 1.59 -10.50 -25.86
N PRO A 180 0.46 -9.85 -25.59
CA PRO A 180 0.05 -8.67 -26.34
C PRO A 180 1.11 -7.56 -26.26
N ALA A 181 1.15 -6.67 -27.26
CA ALA A 181 2.08 -5.52 -27.30
C ALA A 181 1.61 -4.42 -26.32
N LEU A 182 1.66 -4.69 -25.01
CA LEU A 182 1.15 -3.81 -23.95
C LEU A 182 1.89 -2.47 -23.91
N GLU A 183 3.14 -2.43 -24.31
CA GLU A 183 3.96 -1.20 -24.43
C GLU A 183 3.35 -0.18 -25.40
N LYS A 184 2.58 -0.63 -26.41
CA LYS A 184 1.86 0.28 -27.31
C LYS A 184 0.70 1.00 -26.64
N ALA A 185 0.25 0.50 -25.49
CA ALA A 185 -0.77 1.14 -24.66
C ALA A 185 -0.16 1.92 -23.48
N GLY A 186 1.17 2.14 -23.47
CA GLY A 186 1.85 2.90 -22.44
C GLY A 186 2.24 2.08 -21.19
N VAL A 187 2.16 0.75 -21.25
CA VAL A 187 2.65 -0.11 -20.18
C VAL A 187 4.17 -0.23 -20.26
N TYR A 188 4.85 -0.05 -19.15
CA TYR A 188 6.30 -0.24 -19.07
C TYR A 188 6.61 -1.73 -18.91
N MET A 189 7.28 -2.31 -19.89
CA MET A 189 7.73 -3.71 -19.87
C MET A 189 9.22 -3.72 -19.51
N THR A 190 9.62 -4.42 -18.44
CA THR A 190 10.98 -4.36 -17.91
C THR A 190 11.34 -5.65 -17.15
N ASP A 191 12.49 -5.70 -16.51
CA ASP A 191 12.89 -6.79 -15.62
C ASP A 191 12.28 -6.65 -14.21
N ARG A 192 12.28 -7.76 -13.44
CA ARG A 192 11.71 -7.85 -12.08
C ARG A 192 12.35 -6.85 -11.10
N ASP A 193 13.67 -6.66 -11.19
CA ASP A 193 14.39 -5.73 -10.31
C ASP A 193 13.92 -4.30 -10.53
N THR A 194 13.74 -3.90 -11.79
CA THR A 194 13.23 -2.58 -12.15
C THR A 194 11.79 -2.37 -11.70
N VAL A 195 10.89 -3.39 -11.83
CA VAL A 195 9.54 -3.33 -11.25
C VAL A 195 9.60 -3.06 -9.75
N ASN A 196 10.46 -3.78 -9.04
CA ASN A 196 10.66 -3.60 -7.60
C ASN A 196 11.21 -2.20 -7.25
N LYS A 197 12.14 -1.67 -8.06
CA LYS A 197 12.66 -0.30 -7.87
C LYS A 197 11.58 0.76 -8.05
N VAL A 198 10.68 0.62 -9.02
CA VAL A 198 9.54 1.54 -9.20
C VAL A 198 8.61 1.48 -7.99
N GLU A 199 8.30 0.29 -7.50
CA GLU A 199 7.50 0.13 -6.28
C GLU A 199 8.18 0.81 -5.08
N ARG A 200 9.48 0.55 -4.85
CA ARG A 200 10.24 1.18 -3.78
C ARG A 200 10.24 2.70 -3.88
N MET A 201 10.53 3.26 -5.05
CA MET A 201 10.46 4.71 -5.29
C MET A 201 9.13 5.29 -4.82
N LYS A 202 8.01 4.70 -5.21
CA LYS A 202 6.67 5.13 -4.83
C LYS A 202 6.43 5.01 -3.33
N VAL A 203 6.73 3.84 -2.76
CA VAL A 203 6.34 3.48 -1.39
C VAL A 203 7.24 4.14 -0.35
N THR A 204 8.54 4.27 -0.63
CA THR A 204 9.50 4.79 0.35
C THR A 204 9.75 6.28 0.24
N THR A 205 9.40 6.91 -0.89
CA THR A 205 9.80 8.31 -1.16
C THR A 205 8.68 9.17 -1.74
N CYS A 206 8.15 8.78 -2.92
CA CYS A 206 7.43 9.76 -3.75
C CYS A 206 5.94 9.91 -3.44
N LEU A 207 5.27 8.92 -2.85
CA LEU A 207 3.83 8.96 -2.59
C LEU A 207 3.48 8.64 -1.13
N ASN A 208 3.81 7.43 -0.67
CA ASN A 208 3.26 6.93 0.59
C ASN A 208 3.76 7.67 1.85
N PRO A 209 5.02 8.14 1.94
CA PRO A 209 5.46 8.98 3.07
C PRO A 209 4.67 10.28 3.18
N LEU A 210 4.38 10.92 2.03
CA LEU A 210 3.63 12.17 1.96
C LEU A 210 2.20 11.99 2.46
N HIS A 211 1.52 10.95 1.95
CA HIS A 211 0.19 10.58 2.41
C HIS A 211 0.14 10.26 3.92
N THR A 212 1.17 9.63 4.47
CA THR A 212 1.21 9.32 5.91
C THR A 212 1.35 10.58 6.75
N ALA A 213 2.20 11.52 6.34
CA ALA A 213 2.36 12.79 7.03
C ALA A 213 1.05 13.58 7.04
N LEU A 214 0.40 13.70 5.87
CA LEU A 214 -0.92 14.33 5.76
C LEU A 214 -1.94 13.63 6.64
N ALA A 215 -2.04 12.29 6.57
CA ALA A 215 -3.03 11.55 7.32
C ALA A 215 -2.96 11.79 8.84
N VAL A 216 -1.76 11.74 9.42
CA VAL A 216 -1.62 11.92 10.88
C VAL A 216 -1.88 13.37 11.31
N TYR A 217 -1.33 14.35 10.60
CA TYR A 217 -1.58 15.74 10.90
C TYR A 217 -3.00 16.18 10.52
N GLY A 218 -3.56 15.65 9.43
CA GLY A 218 -4.95 15.90 9.05
C GLY A 218 -5.93 15.48 10.12
N CYS A 219 -5.76 14.29 10.71
CA CYS A 219 -6.57 13.87 11.85
C CYS A 219 -6.41 14.82 13.05
N VAL A 220 -5.18 15.16 13.41
CA VAL A 220 -4.89 16.03 14.58
C VAL A 220 -5.37 17.47 14.36
N LEU A 221 -5.34 17.98 13.13
CA LEU A 221 -5.79 19.33 12.79
C LEU A 221 -7.27 19.41 12.43
N GLY A 222 -7.99 18.26 12.39
CA GLY A 222 -9.43 18.18 12.15
C GLY A 222 -9.86 18.23 10.69
N TYR A 223 -8.96 17.86 9.76
CA TYR A 223 -9.30 17.71 8.35
C TYR A 223 -10.08 16.42 8.09
N THR A 224 -10.91 16.45 7.06
CA THR A 224 -11.71 15.31 6.61
C THR A 224 -11.41 14.89 5.17
N LEU A 225 -10.68 15.71 4.41
CA LEU A 225 -10.26 15.43 3.05
C LEU A 225 -8.78 15.80 2.87
N ILE A 226 -8.01 14.88 2.30
CA ILE A 226 -6.58 15.08 1.99
C ILE A 226 -6.39 16.25 1.00
N ALA A 227 -7.29 16.40 0.03
CA ALA A 227 -7.20 17.51 -0.93
C ALA A 227 -7.31 18.90 -0.28
N ASP A 228 -8.02 19.00 0.85
CA ASP A 228 -8.11 20.27 1.59
C ASP A 228 -6.84 20.56 2.42
N GLU A 229 -6.15 19.51 2.87
CA GLU A 229 -4.86 19.65 3.55
C GLU A 229 -3.79 20.27 2.64
N MET A 230 -3.85 20.02 1.34
CA MET A 230 -2.91 20.61 0.37
C MET A 230 -3.11 22.11 0.15
N LYS A 231 -4.23 22.67 0.61
CA LYS A 231 -4.47 24.14 0.64
C LYS A 231 -3.88 24.80 1.89
N ASP A 232 -3.48 24.01 2.87
CA ASP A 232 -2.84 24.41 4.10
C ASP A 232 -1.34 24.64 3.86
N GLU A 233 -0.84 25.82 4.21
CA GLU A 233 0.53 26.24 3.90
C GLU A 233 1.56 25.34 4.59
N GLU A 234 1.38 25.01 5.87
CA GLU A 234 2.33 24.19 6.63
C GLU A 234 2.29 22.74 6.18
N LEU A 235 1.13 22.16 5.89
CA LEU A 235 1.02 20.78 5.41
C LEU A 235 1.55 20.63 3.98
N ASN A 236 1.31 21.62 3.13
CA ASN A 236 1.89 21.67 1.79
C ASN A 236 3.43 21.72 1.85
N ARG A 237 3.99 22.59 2.71
CA ARG A 237 5.45 22.64 2.95
C ARG A 237 5.99 21.33 3.49
N LEU A 238 5.28 20.69 4.42
CA LEU A 238 5.71 19.42 5.00
C LEU A 238 5.92 18.34 3.93
N VAL A 239 5.00 18.19 2.98
CA VAL A 239 5.16 17.21 1.91
C VAL A 239 6.28 17.54 0.93
N HIS A 240 6.50 18.86 0.66
CA HIS A 240 7.63 19.30 -0.14
C HIS A 240 8.98 19.03 0.54
N GLU A 241 9.06 19.16 1.85
CA GLU A 241 10.27 18.82 2.61
C GLU A 241 10.49 17.30 2.65
N ILE A 242 9.46 16.50 2.91
CA ILE A 242 9.61 15.02 3.00
C ILE A 242 10.01 14.42 1.67
N GLY A 243 9.32 14.71 0.58
CA GLY A 243 9.57 14.11 -0.74
C GLY A 243 10.77 14.71 -1.46
N PRO A 244 10.61 15.93 -2.03
CA PRO A 244 11.65 16.60 -2.83
C PRO A 244 12.96 16.88 -2.09
N VAL A 245 12.92 17.26 -0.81
CA VAL A 245 14.13 17.67 -0.08
C VAL A 245 14.80 16.52 0.66
N GLU A 246 14.05 15.75 1.47
CA GLU A 246 14.62 14.69 2.30
C GLU A 246 14.65 13.33 1.61
N GLY A 247 13.65 13.02 0.80
CA GLY A 247 13.53 11.73 0.11
C GLY A 247 14.41 11.61 -1.12
N MET A 248 14.43 12.62 -2.00
CA MET A 248 15.14 12.57 -3.29
C MET A 248 16.64 12.26 -3.17
N PRO A 249 17.43 12.79 -2.21
CA PRO A 249 18.85 12.47 -2.10
C PRO A 249 19.19 10.99 -1.94
N VAL A 250 18.23 10.18 -1.51
CA VAL A 250 18.40 8.74 -1.24
C VAL A 250 17.34 7.88 -1.94
N VAL A 251 16.62 8.45 -2.91
CA VAL A 251 15.57 7.75 -3.64
C VAL A 251 16.13 6.56 -4.43
N THR A 252 15.34 5.50 -4.50
CA THR A 252 15.62 4.40 -5.45
C THR A 252 15.20 4.84 -6.85
N ASP A 253 16.17 5.15 -7.72
CA ASP A 253 15.90 5.49 -9.12
C ASP A 253 15.71 4.20 -9.94
N PRO A 254 14.54 3.98 -10.55
CA PRO A 254 14.27 2.83 -11.40
C PRO A 254 14.82 2.98 -12.82
N GLY A 255 15.25 4.18 -13.24
CA GLY A 255 15.79 4.46 -14.57
C GLY A 255 14.76 4.52 -15.70
N ILE A 256 13.54 4.08 -15.51
CA ILE A 256 12.44 4.10 -16.51
C ILE A 256 11.36 5.15 -16.23
N LEU A 257 11.31 5.65 -15.00
CA LEU A 257 10.45 6.75 -14.55
C LEU A 257 11.33 7.72 -13.77
N SER A 258 11.16 9.03 -13.98
CA SER A 258 11.87 10.05 -13.19
C SER A 258 11.20 10.16 -11.80
N PRO A 259 11.95 9.92 -10.71
CA PRO A 259 11.42 10.13 -9.35
C PRO A 259 10.98 11.57 -9.11
N GLU A 260 11.71 12.55 -9.66
CA GLU A 260 11.39 13.98 -9.52
C GLU A 260 10.06 14.31 -10.21
N ALA A 261 9.87 13.86 -11.46
CA ALA A 261 8.62 14.08 -12.18
C ALA A 261 7.45 13.35 -11.49
N PHE A 262 7.69 12.17 -10.95
CA PHE A 262 6.68 11.41 -10.23
C PHE A 262 6.24 12.13 -8.93
N VAL A 263 7.18 12.57 -8.10
CA VAL A 263 6.83 13.28 -6.86
C VAL A 263 6.17 14.63 -7.13
N ASP A 264 6.59 15.33 -8.18
CA ASP A 264 5.97 16.59 -8.61
C ASP A 264 4.50 16.37 -9.01
N GLU A 265 4.21 15.35 -9.81
CA GLU A 265 2.83 14.97 -10.17
C GLU A 265 2.00 14.59 -8.93
N VAL A 266 2.60 13.84 -7.99
CA VAL A 266 1.93 13.46 -6.74
C VAL A 266 1.51 14.69 -5.94
N ILE A 267 2.42 15.64 -5.74
CA ILE A 267 2.19 16.82 -4.89
C ILE A 267 1.24 17.82 -5.57
N ASN A 268 1.41 18.05 -6.88
CA ASN A 268 0.72 19.14 -7.57
C ASN A 268 -0.56 18.72 -8.30
N VAL A 269 -0.73 17.42 -8.58
CA VAL A 269 -1.87 16.92 -9.36
C VAL A 269 -2.72 15.90 -8.59
N ARG A 270 -2.07 14.88 -8.00
CA ARG A 270 -2.80 13.73 -7.45
C ARG A 270 -3.38 13.99 -6.07
N ILE A 271 -2.55 14.42 -5.12
CA ILE A 271 -3.00 14.68 -3.74
C ILE A 271 -4.01 15.84 -3.66
N PRO A 272 -3.84 16.97 -4.38
CA PRO A 272 -4.80 18.07 -4.33
C PRO A 272 -6.11 17.82 -5.08
N ASN A 273 -6.30 16.68 -5.73
CA ASN A 273 -7.45 16.41 -6.57
C ASN A 273 -8.75 16.26 -5.73
N PRO A 274 -9.70 17.21 -5.80
CA PRO A 274 -10.91 17.17 -4.99
C PRO A 274 -11.91 16.08 -5.44
N PHE A 275 -11.75 15.53 -6.64
CA PHE A 275 -12.59 14.45 -7.16
C PHE A 275 -12.12 13.07 -6.68
N MET A 276 -11.02 13.03 -5.91
CA MET A 276 -10.50 11.83 -5.26
C MET A 276 -10.71 11.97 -3.73
N PRO A 277 -11.94 11.75 -3.22
CA PRO A 277 -12.28 12.03 -1.84
C PRO A 277 -11.67 11.01 -0.89
N ASP A 278 -10.39 11.17 -0.60
CA ASP A 278 -9.69 10.36 0.39
C ASP A 278 -9.63 11.09 1.73
N THR A 279 -9.73 10.32 2.82
CA THR A 279 -9.78 10.88 4.17
C THR A 279 -8.50 10.56 4.95
N PRO A 280 -8.00 11.50 5.77
CA PRO A 280 -6.86 11.24 6.63
C PRO A 280 -7.08 10.02 7.55
N GLN A 281 -8.29 9.83 8.06
CA GLN A 281 -8.66 8.70 8.92
C GLN A 281 -8.48 7.34 8.23
N ARG A 282 -8.85 7.24 6.95
CA ARG A 282 -8.65 6.01 6.18
C ARG A 282 -7.17 5.71 5.94
N ILE A 283 -6.38 6.72 5.62
CA ILE A 283 -4.95 6.56 5.34
C ILE A 283 -4.18 6.23 6.62
N ALA A 284 -4.59 6.78 7.77
CA ALA A 284 -3.97 6.53 9.06
C ALA A 284 -4.18 5.11 9.62
N THR A 285 -5.04 4.29 8.98
CA THR A 285 -5.20 2.87 9.32
C THR A 285 -3.87 2.13 9.20
N ASP A 286 -3.55 1.27 10.18
CA ASP A 286 -2.36 0.42 10.22
C ASP A 286 -1.02 1.19 10.09
N THR A 287 -0.92 2.40 10.62
CA THR A 287 0.28 3.24 10.49
C THR A 287 1.51 2.60 11.12
N SER A 288 1.37 1.87 12.25
CA SER A 288 2.47 1.13 12.88
C SER A 288 3.13 0.10 11.95
N GLN A 289 2.36 -0.45 11.00
CA GLN A 289 2.84 -1.43 10.02
C GLN A 289 3.45 -0.76 8.77
N LYS A 290 3.35 0.55 8.67
CA LYS A 290 3.68 1.31 7.46
C LYS A 290 4.88 2.24 7.64
N VAL A 291 5.07 2.82 8.82
CA VAL A 291 6.12 3.83 9.06
C VAL A 291 7.54 3.29 8.82
N GLY A 292 7.76 1.99 9.04
CA GLY A 292 9.05 1.35 8.76
C GLY A 292 9.45 1.43 7.29
N ILE A 293 8.53 1.06 6.39
CA ILE A 293 8.80 1.13 4.94
C ILE A 293 8.70 2.58 4.41
N ARG A 294 7.84 3.41 4.99
CA ARG A 294 7.59 4.77 4.50
C ARG A 294 8.61 5.80 4.97
N TYR A 295 9.13 5.67 6.19
CA TYR A 295 10.14 6.57 6.75
C TYR A 295 11.43 5.84 7.11
N GLY A 296 11.32 4.64 7.69
CA GLY A 296 12.47 3.86 8.15
C GLY A 296 13.45 3.52 7.02
N GLU A 297 12.99 3.24 5.81
CA GLU A 297 13.86 2.98 4.66
C GLU A 297 14.69 4.22 4.28
N THR A 298 14.08 5.41 4.24
CA THR A 298 14.78 6.67 4.01
C THR A 298 15.78 6.96 5.15
N ILE A 299 15.38 6.75 6.40
CA ILE A 299 16.27 6.92 7.56
C ILE A 299 17.48 5.98 7.46
N LYS A 300 17.28 4.70 7.15
CA LYS A 300 18.37 3.73 6.93
C LYS A 300 19.30 4.13 5.81
N ALA A 301 18.75 4.66 4.72
CA ALA A 301 19.54 5.15 3.60
C ALA A 301 20.43 6.35 4.01
N TYR A 302 19.90 7.27 4.83
CA TYR A 302 20.69 8.37 5.40
C TYR A 302 21.80 7.87 6.31
N VAL A 303 21.51 6.93 7.20
CA VAL A 303 22.52 6.33 8.08
C VAL A 303 23.62 5.64 7.25
N ALA A 304 23.23 4.89 6.22
CA ALA A 304 24.19 4.23 5.33
C ALA A 304 25.07 5.20 4.55
N GLN A 305 24.51 6.31 4.07
CA GLN A 305 25.20 7.27 3.22
C GLN A 305 25.98 8.33 4.02
N TYR A 306 25.47 8.77 5.18
CA TYR A 306 26.00 9.91 5.92
C TYR A 306 26.48 9.57 7.34
N GLY A 307 26.25 8.33 7.80
CA GLY A 307 26.62 7.86 9.14
C GLY A 307 25.51 8.07 10.20
N ASP A 308 24.62 9.04 10.00
CA ASP A 308 23.42 9.26 10.80
C ASP A 308 22.30 9.93 9.98
N ALA A 309 21.13 10.11 10.60
CA ALA A 309 19.98 10.76 9.97
C ALA A 309 19.68 12.18 10.51
N LYS A 310 20.63 12.83 11.21
CA LYS A 310 20.43 14.13 11.88
C LYS A 310 20.07 15.27 10.94
N LYS A 311 20.39 15.15 9.65
CA LYS A 311 20.02 16.14 8.62
C LYS A 311 18.52 16.20 8.37
N LEU A 312 17.78 15.12 8.65
CA LEU A 312 16.33 15.07 8.49
C LEU A 312 15.65 16.03 9.46
N LYS A 313 14.63 16.74 8.99
CA LYS A 313 13.81 17.69 9.75
C LYS A 313 12.32 17.31 9.67
N ALA A 314 11.81 17.11 8.48
CA ALA A 314 10.40 16.87 8.20
C ALA A 314 9.97 15.42 8.50
N ILE A 315 10.80 14.43 8.21
CA ILE A 315 10.52 13.03 8.60
C ILE A 315 10.46 12.87 10.12
N PRO A 316 11.41 13.37 10.94
CA PRO A 316 11.28 13.40 12.39
C PRO A 316 10.00 14.13 12.87
N LEU A 317 9.63 15.24 12.23
CA LEU A 317 8.40 15.98 12.53
C LEU A 317 7.15 15.10 12.23
N ALA A 318 7.09 14.44 11.09
CA ALA A 318 6.00 13.53 10.75
C ALA A 318 5.88 12.34 11.74
N ILE A 319 7.00 11.81 12.23
CA ILE A 319 7.01 10.76 13.25
C ILE A 319 6.51 11.32 14.60
N ALA A 320 6.92 12.53 15.00
CA ALA A 320 6.40 13.19 16.19
C ALA A 320 4.89 13.41 16.09
N GLY A 321 4.41 13.86 14.93
CA GLY A 321 2.98 13.98 14.62
C GLY A 321 2.21 12.67 14.73
N TRP A 322 2.80 11.55 14.29
CA TRP A 322 2.20 10.23 14.50
C TRP A 322 2.10 9.88 15.99
N CYS A 323 3.16 10.11 16.76
CA CYS A 323 3.12 9.89 18.21
C CYS A 323 2.06 10.80 18.88
N ARG A 324 1.92 12.06 18.41
CA ARG A 324 0.90 13.01 18.87
C ARG A 324 -0.52 12.55 18.51
N TYR A 325 -0.71 12.01 17.31
CA TYR A 325 -1.98 11.40 16.87
C TYR A 325 -2.45 10.29 17.81
N LEU A 326 -1.54 9.45 18.32
CA LEU A 326 -1.87 8.33 19.22
C LEU A 326 -2.50 8.76 20.56
N LEU A 327 -2.45 10.03 20.91
CA LEU A 327 -3.17 10.55 22.11
C LEU A 327 -4.70 10.63 21.88
N GLY A 328 -5.20 10.52 20.64
CA GLY A 328 -6.62 10.61 20.33
C GLY A 328 -7.27 11.94 20.66
N VAL A 329 -6.47 13.02 20.68
CA VAL A 329 -6.91 14.39 20.98
C VAL A 329 -6.38 15.32 19.90
N ASP A 330 -7.26 16.14 19.33
CA ASP A 330 -6.90 17.11 18.28
C ASP A 330 -6.12 18.32 18.81
N ASP A 331 -5.74 19.23 17.92
CA ASP A 331 -4.98 20.45 18.29
C ASP A 331 -5.81 21.49 19.06
N LYS A 332 -7.12 21.30 19.18
CA LYS A 332 -8.02 22.12 20.02
C LYS A 332 -8.26 21.54 21.42
N GLY A 333 -7.89 20.27 21.62
CA GLY A 333 -8.14 19.52 22.85
C GLY A 333 -9.40 18.66 22.81
N GLU A 334 -10.01 18.48 21.63
CA GLU A 334 -11.18 17.65 21.44
C GLU A 334 -10.78 16.20 21.13
N LYS A 335 -11.50 15.23 21.66
CA LYS A 335 -11.24 13.80 21.40
C LYS A 335 -11.71 13.42 20.01
N PHE A 336 -10.93 12.60 19.34
CA PHE A 336 -11.32 11.92 18.10
C PHE A 336 -11.02 10.43 18.16
N GLU A 337 -11.68 9.65 17.30
CA GLU A 337 -11.49 8.21 17.22
C GLU A 337 -10.24 7.88 16.41
N LEU A 338 -9.37 7.05 16.99
CA LEU A 338 -8.17 6.57 16.32
C LEU A 338 -8.53 5.51 15.28
N SER A 339 -7.86 5.55 14.13
CA SER A 339 -8.02 4.53 13.10
C SER A 339 -7.49 3.18 13.59
N SER A 340 -8.03 2.09 13.04
CA SER A 340 -7.61 0.74 13.41
C SER A 340 -6.11 0.51 13.12
N ASP A 341 -5.44 -0.12 14.08
CA ASP A 341 -4.02 -0.47 13.97
C ASP A 341 -3.75 -1.71 14.85
N PRO A 342 -3.03 -2.72 14.35
CA PRO A 342 -2.73 -3.93 15.13
C PRO A 342 -1.98 -3.66 16.45
N MET A 343 -1.18 -2.60 16.51
CA MET A 343 -0.41 -2.22 17.70
C MET A 343 -1.11 -1.13 18.54
N LEU A 344 -2.32 -0.72 18.19
CA LEU A 344 -2.99 0.42 18.82
C LEU A 344 -3.06 0.32 20.34
N ALA A 345 -3.43 -0.85 20.87
CA ALA A 345 -3.54 -1.08 22.31
C ALA A 345 -2.19 -0.93 23.04
N GLU A 346 -1.11 -1.44 22.44
CA GLU A 346 0.25 -1.35 22.99
C GLU A 346 0.75 0.10 22.96
N LEU A 347 0.60 0.77 21.80
CA LEU A 347 1.07 2.14 21.57
C LEU A 347 0.35 3.15 22.49
N THR A 348 -0.97 3.05 22.60
CA THR A 348 -1.76 3.93 23.47
C THR A 348 -1.49 3.64 24.96
N ALA A 349 -1.25 2.37 25.33
CA ALA A 349 -0.86 2.02 26.70
C ALA A 349 0.51 2.62 27.08
N ALA A 350 1.46 2.66 26.16
CA ALA A 350 2.77 3.32 26.38
C ALA A 350 2.61 4.82 26.67
N LEU A 351 1.63 5.48 26.07
CA LEU A 351 1.39 6.94 26.19
C LEU A 351 0.29 7.31 27.21
N LYS A 352 -0.28 6.37 27.96
CA LYS A 352 -1.44 6.58 28.86
C LYS A 352 -1.26 7.68 29.88
N ASP A 353 -0.02 7.94 30.32
CA ASP A 353 0.31 8.93 31.34
C ASP A 353 0.67 10.31 30.73
N VAL A 354 0.77 10.39 29.40
CA VAL A 354 0.99 11.64 28.69
C VAL A 354 -0.32 12.40 28.55
N LYS A 355 -0.32 13.67 28.97
CA LYS A 355 -1.53 14.50 28.97
C LYS A 355 -1.35 15.71 28.06
N PHE A 356 -2.34 15.93 27.20
CA PHE A 356 -2.41 17.12 26.38
C PHE A 356 -2.51 18.37 27.26
N GLY A 357 -1.69 19.37 26.98
CA GLY A 357 -1.57 20.62 27.76
C GLY A 357 -0.61 20.57 28.95
N GLU A 358 -0.07 19.39 29.31
CA GLU A 358 0.84 19.19 30.43
C GLU A 358 2.17 18.58 29.94
N LYS A 359 3.12 19.43 29.47
CA LYS A 359 4.43 18.98 28.96
C LYS A 359 5.20 18.11 29.95
N GLU A 360 5.08 18.42 31.23
CA GLU A 360 5.74 17.74 32.35
C GLU A 360 5.23 16.32 32.54
N SER A 361 4.09 15.96 31.97
CA SER A 361 3.56 14.59 31.96
C SER A 361 4.41 13.66 31.08
N TYR A 362 5.18 14.23 30.15
CA TYR A 362 6.13 13.48 29.34
C TYR A 362 7.44 13.26 30.11
N THR A 363 7.80 12.01 30.33
CA THR A 363 9.01 11.59 31.07
C THR A 363 9.81 10.53 30.33
N GLY A 364 9.68 10.49 28.98
CA GLY A 364 10.41 9.56 28.12
C GLY A 364 9.58 8.35 27.63
N GLN A 365 8.26 8.44 27.64
CA GLN A 365 7.37 7.35 27.23
C GLN A 365 7.56 6.91 25.76
N LEU A 366 8.01 7.81 24.89
CA LEU A 366 8.28 7.48 23.49
C LEU A 366 9.48 6.53 23.31
N LYS A 367 10.34 6.36 24.30
CA LYS A 367 11.56 5.57 24.13
C LYS A 367 11.29 4.15 23.66
N SER A 368 10.28 3.49 24.24
CA SER A 368 9.89 2.13 23.84
C SER A 368 9.35 2.04 22.41
N ILE A 369 8.75 3.12 21.90
CA ILE A 369 8.22 3.20 20.54
C ILE A 369 9.34 3.51 19.56
N LEU A 370 10.14 4.56 19.81
CA LEU A 370 11.15 5.07 18.87
C LEU A 370 12.38 4.15 18.76
N SER A 371 12.67 3.32 19.76
CA SER A 371 13.72 2.29 19.69
C SER A 371 13.25 0.96 19.10
N ASN A 372 11.95 0.82 18.79
CA ASN A 372 11.37 -0.43 18.31
C ASN A 372 11.68 -0.65 16.81
N GLU A 373 12.65 -1.50 16.54
CA GLU A 373 13.07 -1.87 15.20
C GLU A 373 11.99 -2.64 14.41
N ASN A 374 10.99 -3.24 15.08
CA ASN A 374 9.85 -3.86 14.38
C ASN A 374 8.90 -2.82 13.77
N ILE A 375 8.85 -1.60 14.33
CA ILE A 375 8.03 -0.50 13.82
C ILE A 375 8.77 0.23 12.71
N PHE A 376 10.02 0.66 12.96
CA PHE A 376 10.75 1.55 12.05
C PHE A 376 11.80 0.84 11.18
N GLY A 377 12.10 -0.43 11.45
CA GLY A 377 13.20 -1.16 10.80
C GLY A 377 14.58 -0.72 11.26
N ILE A 378 14.66 0.23 12.18
CA ILE A 378 15.88 0.78 12.79
C ILE A 378 15.53 1.45 14.12
N ASP A 379 16.45 1.42 15.09
CA ASP A 379 16.35 2.21 16.31
C ASP A 379 16.64 3.70 16.00
N LEU A 380 15.64 4.57 16.21
CA LEU A 380 15.73 5.99 15.84
C LEU A 380 16.71 6.78 16.72
N TYR A 381 17.05 6.30 17.93
CA TYR A 381 18.12 6.90 18.73
C TYR A 381 19.48 6.57 18.14
N LYS A 382 19.71 5.31 17.72
CA LYS A 382 20.93 4.92 17.00
C LYS A 382 21.07 5.66 15.66
N ALA A 383 19.94 5.97 14.99
CA ALA A 383 19.92 6.79 13.79
C ALA A 383 20.22 8.28 14.06
N GLY A 384 20.23 8.72 15.32
CA GLY A 384 20.56 10.08 15.73
C GLY A 384 19.40 11.08 15.69
N ILE A 385 18.15 10.60 15.64
CA ILE A 385 16.95 11.46 15.53
C ILE A 385 15.93 11.22 16.66
N GLY A 386 16.14 10.24 17.54
CA GLY A 386 15.19 9.90 18.60
C GLY A 386 14.90 11.08 19.53
N GLU A 387 15.93 11.71 20.07
CA GLU A 387 15.80 12.88 20.97
C GLU A 387 15.10 14.06 20.27
N LYS A 388 15.40 14.30 19.00
CA LYS A 388 14.75 15.34 18.20
C LYS A 388 13.23 15.08 18.06
N ILE A 389 12.82 13.83 17.87
CA ILE A 389 11.41 13.45 17.80
C ILE A 389 10.73 13.68 19.14
N GLU A 390 11.38 13.33 20.25
CA GLU A 390 10.86 13.61 21.59
C GLU A 390 10.67 15.12 21.85
N GLU A 391 11.65 15.93 21.47
CA GLU A 391 11.58 17.41 21.60
C GLU A 391 10.40 18.00 20.81
N LEU A 392 10.19 17.52 19.57
CA LEU A 392 9.05 17.92 18.72
C LEU A 392 7.73 17.48 19.34
N PHE A 393 7.64 16.25 19.80
CA PHE A 393 6.45 15.72 20.47
C PHE A 393 6.08 16.52 21.72
N VAL A 394 7.06 16.88 22.57
CA VAL A 394 6.84 17.71 23.77
C VAL A 394 6.32 19.10 23.37
N LYS A 395 6.76 19.66 22.25
CA LYS A 395 6.19 20.92 21.74
C LYS A 395 4.74 20.71 21.31
N GLU A 396 4.42 19.63 20.61
CA GLU A 396 3.07 19.35 20.07
C GLU A 396 2.02 19.03 21.14
N ILE A 397 2.43 18.51 22.31
CA ILE A 397 1.50 18.25 23.42
C ILE A 397 1.25 19.47 24.31
N ALA A 398 1.85 20.61 24.02
CA ALA A 398 1.86 21.78 24.90
C ALA A 398 0.49 22.44 25.16
N GLY A 399 -0.53 22.09 24.38
CA GLY A 399 -1.89 22.61 24.50
C GLY A 399 -2.50 23.05 23.17
N PRO A 400 -3.66 23.70 23.18
CA PRO A 400 -4.34 24.12 21.96
C PRO A 400 -3.46 24.97 21.02
N GLY A 401 -3.46 24.62 19.72
CA GLY A 401 -2.65 25.29 18.69
C GLY A 401 -1.17 24.93 18.68
N ALA A 402 -0.75 24.02 19.55
CA ALA A 402 0.67 23.66 19.69
C ALA A 402 1.21 22.89 18.48
N VAL A 403 0.41 22.04 17.86
CA VAL A 403 0.78 21.30 16.64
C VAL A 403 0.97 22.29 15.49
N ARG A 404 0.01 23.18 15.27
CA ARG A 404 0.10 24.21 14.25
C ARG A 404 1.35 25.09 14.42
N LYS A 405 1.61 25.51 15.66
CA LYS A 405 2.81 26.29 16.01
C LYS A 405 4.09 25.52 15.71
N THR A 406 4.15 24.24 16.09
CA THR A 406 5.33 23.38 15.89
C THR A 406 5.61 23.17 14.41
N LEU A 407 4.58 22.90 13.61
CA LEU A 407 4.71 22.80 12.15
C LEU A 407 5.31 24.09 11.57
N LYS A 408 4.74 25.25 11.92
CA LYS A 408 5.20 26.55 11.44
C LYS A 408 6.66 26.83 11.80
N GLU A 409 7.05 26.60 13.05
CA GLU A 409 8.41 26.84 13.53
C GLU A 409 9.47 25.95 12.90
N ASN A 410 9.12 24.73 12.46
CA ASN A 410 10.08 23.78 11.93
C ASN A 410 10.09 23.69 10.39
N LEU A 411 9.13 24.31 9.72
CA LEU A 411 9.02 24.35 8.26
C LEU A 411 9.24 25.75 7.66
N THR A 412 9.57 26.75 8.45
CA THR A 412 10.06 28.05 7.95
C THR A 412 11.55 27.94 7.63
N ASP A 413 11.95 28.61 6.53
CA ASP A 413 13.33 28.77 6.06
C ASP A 413 14.30 29.33 7.12
#